data_b2da7f420957e27de8a2e08ce6f19d28
#
_entry.id   b2da7f420957e27de8a2e08ce6f19d28
#
_cell.length_a   1.000
_cell.length_b   1.000
_cell.length_c   1.000
_cell.angle_alpha   90.00
_cell.angle_beta   90.00
_cell.angle_gamma   90.00
#
_symmetry.space_group_name_H-M   'P 1'
#
loop_
_entity.id
_entity.type
_entity.pdbx_description
1 polymer ?
#
loop_
_entity_poly.entity_id
_entity_poly.type
_entity_poly.pdbx_seq_one_letter_code
_entity_poly.pdbx_strand_id
1 'polypeptide(L)'
;MAFHEIRFPANLSFGSVGGPERRTEIVTLANGFEERNSPWAHSRRRYDAGVGLRSLNDVETLIAFFEARAGQLHGFRWKDWSDFKSCAPLATPAPDDQLIGMGDGETKVFQLQKTYVSGLQDYTRPIRKPVVGSVVVAVAGDPKLESLEFTVNAELGEVSFALAPDLGXPCHGRVRVRRAGSL
;
A
#
# COMPACT_ATOMS: atom_id res chain seq x y z
N MET A 1 9.40 -1.38 -18.16
CA MET A 1 9.49 -0.56 -16.93
C MET A 1 10.04 -1.43 -15.81
N ALA A 2 11.05 -0.93 -15.08
CA ALA A 2 11.62 -1.65 -13.94
C ALA A 2 11.26 -0.93 -12.65
N PHE A 3 11.34 -1.64 -11.52
CA PHE A 3 11.16 -1.05 -10.22
C PHE A 3 12.53 -1.03 -9.51
N HIS A 4 12.97 0.16 -9.15
CA HIS A 4 14.24 0.32 -8.43
C HIS A 4 13.97 0.28 -6.92
N GLU A 5 14.55 -0.70 -6.23
CA GLU A 5 14.38 -0.88 -4.79
C GLU A 5 15.15 0.21 -4.03
N ILE A 6 14.83 1.46 -4.31
CA ILE A 6 15.43 2.60 -3.64
C ILE A 6 14.33 3.52 -3.13
N ARG A 7 14.58 4.15 -2.01
CA ARG A 7 13.62 5.03 -1.37
C ARG A 7 13.86 6.47 -1.77
N PHE A 8 12.78 7.18 -2.09
CA PHE A 8 12.83 8.64 -2.26
C PHE A 8 13.35 9.27 -0.96
N PRO A 9 14.21 10.27 -1.02
CA PRO A 9 14.80 10.88 0.19
C PRO A 9 13.74 11.27 1.22
N ALA A 10 13.91 10.76 2.44
CA ALA A 10 12.87 10.89 3.48
C ALA A 10 12.68 12.34 3.94
N ASN A 11 13.78 13.11 3.97
CA ASN A 11 13.73 14.52 4.33
C ASN A 11 12.91 15.34 3.33
N LEU A 12 12.96 14.97 2.04
CA LEU A 12 12.22 15.68 1.00
C LEU A 12 10.75 15.21 0.96
N SER A 13 10.48 13.93 1.28
CA SER A 13 9.11 13.44 1.30
C SER A 13 8.33 13.82 2.55
N PHE A 14 9.03 14.21 3.62
CA PHE A 14 8.37 14.62 4.86
C PHE A 14 7.69 15.98 4.66
N GLY A 15 6.41 16.03 4.98
CA GLY A 15 5.62 17.24 4.77
C GLY A 15 5.04 17.39 3.38
N SER A 16 5.25 16.41 2.49
CA SER A 16 4.63 16.45 1.16
C SER A 16 3.11 16.54 1.28
N VAL A 17 2.52 17.33 0.39
CA VAL A 17 1.08 17.55 0.37
C VAL A 17 0.46 16.66 -0.71
N GLY A 18 -0.65 16.00 -0.39
CA GLY A 18 -1.32 15.13 -1.36
C GLY A 18 -2.07 14.00 -0.68
N GLY A 19 -2.49 13.03 -1.47
CA GLY A 19 -3.25 11.91 -0.95
C GLY A 19 -3.91 11.08 -2.04
N PRO A 20 -5.00 10.40 -1.70
CA PRO A 20 -5.72 9.57 -2.66
C PRO A 20 -6.46 10.41 -3.69
N GLU A 21 -6.35 10.01 -4.93
CA GLU A 21 -7.04 10.59 -6.06
C GLU A 21 -7.94 9.54 -6.70
N ARG A 22 -9.17 9.91 -7.02
CA ARG A 22 -10.11 9.08 -7.76
C ARG A 22 -10.61 9.84 -8.97
N ARG A 23 -10.93 9.12 -10.01
CA ARG A 23 -11.55 9.70 -11.20
C ARG A 23 -13.02 9.29 -11.23
N THR A 24 -13.89 10.27 -11.29
CA THR A 24 -15.33 10.07 -11.49
C THR A 24 -15.74 10.79 -12.74
N GLU A 25 -16.39 10.08 -13.65
CA GLU A 25 -16.98 10.66 -14.85
C GLU A 25 -18.45 10.88 -14.57
N ILE A 26 -18.91 12.12 -14.76
CA ILE A 26 -20.31 12.51 -14.50
C ILE A 26 -20.94 12.87 -15.84
N VAL A 27 -22.02 12.19 -16.15
CA VAL A 27 -22.81 12.46 -17.37
C VAL A 27 -24.19 12.94 -16.95
N THR A 28 -24.54 14.15 -17.38
CA THR A 28 -25.88 14.70 -17.15
C THR A 28 -26.80 14.24 -18.27
N LEU A 29 -27.86 13.56 -17.90
CA LEU A 29 -28.85 13.06 -18.84
C LEU A 29 -29.83 14.19 -19.26
N ALA A 30 -30.52 14.01 -20.37
CA ALA A 30 -31.46 15.00 -20.91
C ALA A 30 -32.61 15.33 -19.93
N ASN A 31 -32.90 14.41 -19.01
CA ASN A 31 -33.94 14.61 -17.99
C ASN A 31 -33.43 15.34 -16.74
N GLY A 32 -32.14 15.76 -16.73
CA GLY A 32 -31.54 16.50 -15.63
C GLY A 32 -30.91 15.64 -14.56
N PHE A 33 -31.03 14.31 -14.61
CA PHE A 33 -30.35 13.41 -13.66
C PHE A 33 -28.90 13.19 -14.07
N GLU A 34 -28.08 12.84 -13.09
CA GLU A 34 -26.66 12.53 -13.29
C GLU A 34 -26.40 11.04 -13.15
N GLU A 35 -25.62 10.50 -14.05
CA GLU A 35 -25.01 9.19 -13.89
C GLU A 35 -23.52 9.36 -13.58
N ARG A 36 -23.03 8.57 -12.65
CA ARG A 36 -21.65 8.65 -12.19
C ARG A 36 -20.95 7.33 -12.38
N ASN A 37 -19.80 7.36 -13.03
CA ASN A 37 -18.99 6.18 -13.32
C ASN A 37 -17.58 6.39 -12.77
N SER A 38 -17.02 5.35 -12.15
CA SER A 38 -15.65 5.38 -11.64
C SER A 38 -14.78 4.41 -12.45
N PRO A 39 -14.02 4.92 -13.43
CA PRO A 39 -13.18 4.04 -14.26
C PRO A 39 -11.99 3.42 -13.53
N TRP A 40 -11.64 3.94 -12.35
CA TRP A 40 -10.52 3.40 -11.56
C TRP A 40 -11.06 2.51 -10.43
N ALA A 41 -10.73 1.24 -10.46
CA ALA A 41 -11.09 0.30 -9.38
C ALA A 41 -10.46 0.73 -8.04
N HIS A 42 -9.23 1.26 -8.09
CA HIS A 42 -8.51 1.68 -6.89
C HIS A 42 -8.05 3.13 -7.02
N SER A 43 -8.00 3.83 -5.90
CA SER A 43 -7.46 5.19 -5.85
C SER A 43 -5.97 5.17 -6.18
N ARG A 44 -5.53 6.20 -6.88
CA ARG A 44 -4.10 6.48 -7.09
C ARG A 44 -3.65 7.46 -6.02
N ARG A 45 -2.34 7.60 -5.87
CA ARG A 45 -1.78 8.56 -4.92
C ARG A 45 -0.98 9.61 -5.66
N ARG A 46 -1.20 10.84 -5.30
CA ARG A 46 -0.46 11.96 -5.87
C ARG A 46 0.07 12.83 -4.74
N TYR A 47 1.35 13.17 -4.81
CA TYR A 47 2.01 13.97 -3.78
C TYR A 47 2.84 15.06 -4.43
N ASP A 48 2.84 16.24 -3.81
CA ASP A 48 3.74 17.33 -4.14
C ASP A 48 4.81 17.37 -3.04
N ALA A 49 6.05 17.10 -3.41
CA ALA A 49 7.19 17.09 -2.50
C ALA A 49 7.96 18.42 -2.51
N GLY A 50 7.49 19.41 -3.27
CA GLY A 50 8.17 20.71 -3.37
C GLY A 50 8.38 21.41 -2.05
N VAL A 51 7.47 21.22 -1.11
CA VAL A 51 7.56 21.81 0.23
C VAL A 51 8.77 21.29 1.03
N GLY A 52 9.35 20.16 0.64
CA GLY A 52 10.51 19.59 1.33
C GLY A 52 11.84 20.22 0.93
N LEU A 53 11.86 20.99 -0.16
CA LEU A 53 13.09 21.59 -0.68
C LEU A 53 13.45 22.83 0.15
N ARG A 54 14.61 22.83 0.76
CA ARG A 54 15.07 23.93 1.63
C ARG A 54 16.44 24.46 1.24
N SER A 55 17.14 23.77 0.35
CA SER A 55 18.50 24.15 -0.04
C SER A 55 18.77 23.74 -1.48
N LEU A 56 19.83 24.32 -2.08
CA LEU A 56 20.27 23.92 -3.40
C LEU A 56 20.76 22.47 -3.42
N ASN A 57 21.27 21.96 -2.31
CA ASN A 57 21.67 20.56 -2.20
C ASN A 57 20.47 19.64 -2.25
N ASP A 58 19.31 20.07 -1.73
CA ASP A 58 18.07 19.29 -1.84
C ASP A 58 17.63 19.23 -3.30
N VAL A 59 17.74 20.35 -4.02
CA VAL A 59 17.41 20.42 -5.45
C VAL A 59 18.32 19.47 -6.24
N GLU A 60 19.63 19.51 -5.99
CA GLU A 60 20.59 18.61 -6.63
C GLU A 60 20.24 17.15 -6.36
N THR A 61 19.93 16.82 -5.10
CA THR A 61 19.54 15.47 -4.70
C THR A 61 18.30 15.01 -5.47
N LEU A 62 17.32 15.91 -5.63
CA LEU A 62 16.08 15.61 -6.34
C LEU A 62 16.35 15.39 -7.83
N ILE A 63 17.17 16.26 -8.44
CA ILE A 63 17.53 16.15 -9.86
C ILE A 63 18.28 14.82 -10.10
N ALA A 64 19.26 14.54 -9.26
CA ALA A 64 20.01 13.26 -9.38
C ALA A 64 19.08 12.06 -9.24
N PHE A 65 18.13 12.13 -8.31
CA PHE A 65 17.13 11.06 -8.14
C PHE A 65 16.27 10.91 -9.39
N PHE A 66 15.78 12.02 -9.94
CA PHE A 66 14.90 12.05 -11.11
C PHE A 66 15.64 11.47 -12.35
N GLU A 67 16.86 11.95 -12.60
CA GLU A 67 17.64 11.51 -13.76
C GLU A 67 17.98 10.02 -13.66
N ALA A 68 18.32 9.54 -12.45
CA ALA A 68 18.64 8.12 -12.25
C ALA A 68 17.43 7.20 -12.42
N ARG A 69 16.21 7.73 -12.44
CA ARG A 69 14.96 6.97 -12.69
C ARG A 69 14.45 7.19 -14.11
N ALA A 70 15.17 7.96 -14.92
CA ALA A 70 14.75 8.37 -16.27
C ALA A 70 13.35 9.01 -16.22
N GLY A 71 13.16 9.94 -15.28
CA GLY A 71 11.89 10.60 -15.05
C GLY A 71 10.85 9.61 -14.53
N GLN A 72 9.80 9.40 -15.30
CA GLN A 72 8.67 8.54 -14.93
C GLN A 72 8.84 7.09 -15.39
N LEU A 73 10.00 6.73 -15.97
CA LEU A 73 10.16 5.40 -16.57
C LEU A 73 10.26 4.29 -15.53
N HIS A 74 10.95 4.53 -14.41
CA HIS A 74 11.20 3.52 -13.39
C HIS A 74 10.51 3.87 -12.07
N GLY A 75 9.83 2.88 -11.48
CA GLY A 75 9.20 3.05 -10.17
C GLY A 75 10.22 3.00 -9.03
N PHE A 76 9.84 3.54 -7.88
CA PHE A 76 10.71 3.60 -6.69
C PHE A 76 9.86 3.54 -5.43
N ARG A 77 10.50 3.47 -4.25
CA ARG A 77 9.83 3.41 -2.95
C ARG A 77 9.51 4.83 -2.44
N TRP A 78 8.24 5.11 -2.25
CA TRP A 78 7.76 6.35 -1.63
C TRP A 78 7.18 6.05 -0.26
N LYS A 79 7.56 6.81 0.77
CA LYS A 79 6.93 6.69 2.08
C LYS A 79 5.77 7.68 2.17
N ASP A 80 4.56 7.16 2.23
CA ASP A 80 3.36 7.94 2.50
C ASP A 80 3.28 8.12 4.02
N TRP A 81 3.61 9.30 4.51
CA TRP A 81 3.67 9.56 5.95
C TRP A 81 2.30 9.45 6.64
N SER A 82 1.21 9.62 5.89
CA SER A 82 -0.14 9.50 6.44
C SER A 82 -0.66 8.07 6.42
N ASP A 83 -0.09 7.18 5.57
CA ASP A 83 -0.67 5.85 5.33
C ASP A 83 0.41 4.79 5.05
N PHE A 84 1.45 4.72 5.91
CA PHE A 84 2.56 3.79 5.72
C PHE A 84 2.45 2.51 6.56
N LYS A 85 1.38 2.37 7.35
CA LYS A 85 1.18 1.22 8.24
C LYS A 85 -0.20 0.61 8.03
N SER A 86 -0.33 -0.65 8.43
CA SER A 86 -1.61 -1.36 8.44
C SER A 86 -2.62 -0.74 9.42
N CYS A 87 -2.12 -0.23 10.55
CA CYS A 87 -2.94 0.41 11.57
C CYS A 87 -3.02 1.93 11.38
N ALA A 88 -3.66 2.62 12.32
CA ALA A 88 -3.69 4.09 12.35
C ALA A 88 -2.28 4.66 12.50
N PRO A 89 -2.00 5.88 12.00
CA PRO A 89 -0.64 6.42 11.97
C PRO A 89 0.06 6.49 13.33
N LEU A 90 -0.68 6.72 14.40
CA LEU A 90 -0.09 6.82 15.75
C LEU A 90 -0.11 5.48 16.51
N ALA A 91 -0.86 4.49 16.04
CA ALA A 91 -0.96 3.19 16.72
C ALA A 91 0.30 2.35 16.50
N THR A 92 0.56 1.46 17.44
CA THR A 92 1.63 0.47 17.29
C THR A 92 1.10 -0.70 16.46
N PRO A 93 1.78 -1.05 15.36
CA PRO A 93 1.30 -2.16 14.53
C PRO A 93 1.27 -3.49 15.30
N ALA A 94 0.19 -4.23 15.13
CA ALA A 94 -0.04 -5.53 15.75
C ALA A 94 -0.31 -6.59 14.66
N PRO A 95 -0.03 -7.87 14.94
CA PRO A 95 -0.23 -8.91 13.92
C PRO A 95 -1.66 -9.00 13.41
N ASP A 96 -2.64 -8.59 14.20
CA ASP A 96 -4.07 -8.63 13.89
C ASP A 96 -4.63 -7.33 13.30
N ASP A 97 -3.77 -6.42 12.84
CA ASP A 97 -4.19 -5.11 12.30
C ASP A 97 -5.23 -5.22 11.18
N GLN A 98 -5.05 -6.15 10.24
CA GLN A 98 -5.90 -6.24 9.05
C GLN A 98 -6.29 -7.69 8.78
N LEU A 99 -7.57 -7.94 8.64
CA LEU A 99 -8.06 -9.24 8.19
C LEU A 99 -7.71 -9.40 6.72
N ILE A 100 -6.96 -10.43 6.37
CA ILE A 100 -6.58 -10.72 4.99
C ILE A 100 -7.40 -11.87 4.39
N GLY A 101 -8.10 -12.63 5.23
CA GLY A 101 -9.00 -13.69 4.79
C GLY A 101 -9.39 -14.62 5.92
N MET A 102 -10.20 -15.61 5.57
CA MET A 102 -10.62 -16.65 6.51
C MET A 102 -10.08 -17.99 6.01
N GLY A 103 -9.55 -18.78 6.89
CA GLY A 103 -9.12 -20.13 6.56
C GLY A 103 -10.29 -20.99 6.13
N ASP A 104 -10.07 -21.83 5.13
CA ASP A 104 -11.06 -22.79 4.63
C ASP A 104 -10.50 -24.23 4.60
N GLY A 105 -9.28 -24.40 5.11
CA GLY A 105 -8.59 -25.69 5.12
C GLY A 105 -7.91 -26.05 3.79
N GLU A 106 -8.07 -25.25 2.75
CA GLU A 106 -7.54 -25.54 1.42
C GLU A 106 -6.70 -24.38 0.85
N THR A 107 -7.20 -23.16 0.98
CA THR A 107 -6.56 -21.96 0.44
C THR A 107 -5.30 -21.63 1.23
N LYS A 108 -4.18 -21.48 0.51
CA LYS A 108 -2.88 -21.14 1.12
C LYS A 108 -2.44 -19.73 0.81
N VAL A 109 -2.99 -19.08 -0.22
CA VAL A 109 -2.49 -17.78 -0.69
C VAL A 109 -3.51 -16.68 -0.37
N PHE A 110 -3.06 -15.67 0.35
CA PHE A 110 -3.90 -14.54 0.77
C PHE A 110 -3.25 -13.22 0.36
N GLN A 111 -4.04 -12.30 -0.19
CA GLN A 111 -3.57 -10.97 -0.59
C GLN A 111 -3.46 -10.06 0.64
N LEU A 112 -2.29 -9.47 0.85
CA LEU A 112 -2.15 -8.41 1.84
C LEU A 112 -3.02 -7.23 1.43
N GLN A 113 -3.77 -6.69 2.38
CA GLN A 113 -4.73 -5.63 2.10
C GLN A 113 -4.90 -4.70 3.29
N LYS A 114 -5.44 -3.53 3.03
CA LYS A 114 -5.82 -2.58 4.07
C LYS A 114 -7.24 -2.12 3.80
N THR A 115 -8.10 -2.26 4.81
CA THR A 115 -9.49 -1.84 4.75
C THR A 115 -9.66 -0.51 5.47
N TYR A 116 -10.32 0.42 4.81
CA TYR A 116 -10.67 1.74 5.33
C TYR A 116 -12.17 1.73 5.56
N VAL A 117 -12.61 1.97 6.78
CA VAL A 117 -14.02 1.94 7.17
C VAL A 117 -14.48 3.34 7.54
N SER A 118 -15.63 3.73 7.03
CA SER A 118 -16.28 5.00 7.40
C SER A 118 -17.79 4.79 7.44
N GLY A 119 -18.34 4.78 8.63
CA GLY A 119 -19.75 4.45 8.84
C GLY A 119 -20.02 3.01 8.41
N LEU A 120 -20.99 2.83 7.53
CA LEU A 120 -21.38 1.50 7.00
C LEU A 120 -20.65 1.15 5.69
N GLN A 121 -19.75 2.01 5.25
CA GLN A 121 -19.04 1.81 3.99
C GLN A 121 -17.59 1.43 4.23
N ASP A 122 -17.08 0.52 3.42
CA ASP A 122 -15.69 0.15 3.48
C ASP A 122 -15.06 0.17 2.08
N TYR A 123 -13.75 0.30 2.07
CA TYR A 123 -12.95 0.19 0.86
C TYR A 123 -11.69 -0.59 1.17
N THR A 124 -11.51 -1.71 0.51
CA THR A 124 -10.34 -2.57 0.69
C THR A 124 -9.36 -2.36 -0.46
N ARG A 125 -8.13 -2.02 -0.10
CA ARG A 125 -7.04 -1.78 -1.04
C ARG A 125 -6.02 -2.91 -0.94
N PRO A 126 -5.72 -3.60 -2.05
CA PRO A 126 -4.63 -4.58 -2.02
C PRO A 126 -3.29 -3.87 -1.82
N ILE A 127 -2.44 -4.45 -1.01
CA ILE A 127 -1.08 -3.95 -0.76
C ILE A 127 -0.14 -4.74 -1.65
N ARG A 128 0.54 -4.03 -2.54
CA ARG A 128 1.57 -4.60 -3.40
C ARG A 128 2.92 -4.05 -2.98
N LYS A 129 3.96 -4.79 -3.23
CA LYS A 129 5.35 -4.43 -2.92
C LYS A 129 5.53 -4.03 -1.45
N PRO A 130 5.11 -4.90 -0.49
CA PRO A 130 5.39 -4.62 0.92
C PRO A 130 6.91 -4.48 1.15
N VAL A 131 7.29 -3.82 2.23
CA VAL A 131 8.70 -3.75 2.59
C VAL A 131 9.14 -5.14 3.05
N VAL A 132 10.20 -5.66 2.44
CA VAL A 132 10.74 -6.98 2.77
C VAL A 132 11.06 -7.04 4.27
N GLY A 133 10.66 -8.13 4.92
CA GLY A 133 10.88 -8.34 6.36
C GLY A 133 9.98 -7.51 7.27
N SER A 134 8.98 -6.81 6.71
CA SER A 134 8.07 -6.01 7.53
C SER A 134 6.69 -6.65 7.69
N VAL A 135 6.46 -7.78 7.03
CA VAL A 135 5.18 -8.48 7.08
C VAL A 135 5.17 -9.39 8.30
N VAL A 136 4.13 -9.29 9.09
CA VAL A 136 3.88 -10.22 10.20
C VAL A 136 2.47 -10.73 10.00
N VAL A 137 2.29 -12.02 10.19
CA VAL A 137 1.00 -12.68 9.93
C VAL A 137 0.59 -13.44 11.17
N ALA A 138 -0.70 -13.47 11.47
CA ALA A 138 -1.27 -14.29 12.53
C ALA A 138 -2.46 -15.07 12.01
N VAL A 139 -2.64 -16.27 12.51
CA VAL A 139 -3.82 -17.10 12.23
C VAL A 139 -4.50 -17.37 13.57
N ALA A 140 -5.78 -17.03 13.67
CA ALA A 140 -6.56 -17.13 14.91
C ALA A 140 -5.87 -16.43 16.10
N GLY A 141 -5.15 -15.34 15.84
CA GLY A 141 -4.42 -14.57 16.85
C GLY A 141 -3.02 -15.08 17.14
N ASP A 142 -2.61 -16.19 16.54
CA ASP A 142 -1.32 -16.82 16.79
C ASP A 142 -0.30 -16.37 15.73
N PRO A 143 0.74 -15.60 16.10
CA PRO A 143 1.73 -15.12 15.13
C PRO A 143 2.51 -16.26 14.49
N LYS A 144 2.70 -16.16 13.17
CA LYS A 144 3.40 -17.17 12.37
C LYS A 144 4.79 -16.69 12.00
N LEU A 145 5.70 -17.65 11.77
CA LEU A 145 7.10 -17.39 11.46
C LEU A 145 7.34 -17.35 9.95
N GLU A 146 7.87 -16.21 9.47
CA GLU A 146 8.23 -16.07 8.06
C GLU A 146 9.33 -17.07 7.69
N SER A 147 9.27 -17.62 6.51
CA SER A 147 10.18 -18.63 5.94
C SER A 147 9.96 -20.04 6.48
N LEU A 148 9.22 -20.22 7.57
CA LEU A 148 8.91 -21.53 8.14
C LEU A 148 7.43 -21.88 7.93
N GLU A 149 6.54 -20.99 8.35
CA GLU A 149 5.10 -21.22 8.29
C GLU A 149 4.44 -20.45 7.14
N PHE A 150 5.07 -19.37 6.67
CA PHE A 150 4.59 -18.63 5.50
C PHE A 150 5.75 -17.97 4.76
N THR A 151 5.50 -17.61 3.50
CA THR A 151 6.41 -16.82 2.68
C THR A 151 5.65 -15.63 2.10
N VAL A 152 6.39 -14.60 1.69
CA VAL A 152 5.81 -13.39 1.13
C VAL A 152 6.30 -13.18 -0.30
N ASN A 153 5.37 -13.07 -1.24
CA ASN A 153 5.67 -12.61 -2.59
C ASN A 153 5.67 -11.09 -2.57
N ALA A 154 6.86 -10.49 -2.52
CA ALA A 154 6.99 -9.04 -2.39
C ALA A 154 6.54 -8.26 -3.63
N GLU A 155 6.44 -8.91 -4.81
CA GLU A 155 5.93 -8.23 -6.00
C GLU A 155 4.42 -8.06 -5.96
N LEU A 156 3.71 -9.14 -5.64
CA LEU A 156 2.26 -9.17 -5.64
C LEU A 156 1.67 -8.76 -4.30
N GLY A 157 2.43 -8.88 -3.22
CA GLY A 157 1.93 -8.63 -1.87
C GLY A 157 1.07 -9.77 -1.36
N GLU A 158 1.44 -10.98 -1.72
CA GLU A 158 0.71 -12.18 -1.32
C GLU A 158 1.48 -12.94 -0.24
N VAL A 159 0.74 -13.47 0.71
CA VAL A 159 1.23 -14.38 1.74
C VAL A 159 0.86 -15.80 1.33
N SER A 160 1.83 -16.69 1.30
CA SER A 160 1.60 -18.11 1.01
C SER A 160 1.94 -18.92 2.25
N PHE A 161 0.94 -19.56 2.86
CA PHE A 161 1.13 -20.42 4.03
C PHE A 161 1.67 -21.80 3.61
N ALA A 162 2.54 -22.36 4.44
CA ALA A 162 3.05 -23.73 4.23
C ALA A 162 1.90 -24.75 4.34
N LEU A 163 1.05 -24.54 5.35
CA LEU A 163 -0.18 -25.33 5.54
C LEU A 163 -1.39 -24.39 5.46
N ALA A 164 -2.44 -24.85 4.80
CA ALA A 164 -3.66 -24.04 4.71
C ALA A 164 -4.22 -23.78 6.11
N PRO A 165 -4.61 -22.54 6.43
CA PRO A 165 -5.25 -22.26 7.71
C PRO A 165 -6.58 -22.99 7.85
N ASP A 166 -6.83 -23.52 9.03
CA ASP A 166 -8.02 -24.31 9.32
C ASP A 166 -9.31 -23.51 9.09
N LEU A 167 -10.38 -24.21 8.81
CA LEU A 167 -11.70 -23.62 8.59
C LEU A 167 -12.12 -22.71 9.74
N GLY A 168 -12.41 -21.46 9.41
CA GLY A 168 -12.82 -20.47 10.39
C GLY A 168 -11.74 -19.64 11.07
N UNK A 169 -10.33 -19.70 10.97
CA UNK A 169 -9.46 -19.12 11.46
C UNK A 169 -9.22 -18.02 10.82
N PRO A 170 -9.52 -16.98 11.36
CA PRO A 170 -9.21 -15.73 10.69
C PRO A 170 -7.71 -15.52 10.49
N CYS A 171 -7.36 -15.12 9.28
CA CYS A 171 -5.98 -14.83 8.90
C CYS A 171 -5.80 -13.32 8.90
N HIS A 172 -4.87 -12.82 9.69
CA HIS A 172 -4.58 -11.38 9.79
C HIS A 172 -3.18 -11.09 9.29
N GLY A 173 -2.99 -9.88 8.78
CA GLY A 173 -1.68 -9.43 8.34
C GLY A 173 -1.37 -8.02 8.82
N ARG A 174 -0.13 -7.84 9.26
CA ARG A 174 0.43 -6.54 9.57
C ARG A 174 1.54 -6.26 8.56
N VAL A 175 1.59 -5.04 8.06
CA VAL A 175 2.62 -4.69 7.09
C VAL A 175 3.00 -3.21 7.20
N ARG A 176 4.27 -2.92 6.95
CA ARG A 176 4.72 -1.56 6.66
C ARG A 176 4.74 -1.40 5.16
N VAL A 177 4.02 -0.40 4.69
CA VAL A 177 3.88 -0.16 3.27
C VAL A 177 4.73 1.05 2.90
N ARG A 178 5.63 0.86 1.93
CA ARG A 178 6.25 1.96 1.22
C ARG A 178 5.74 1.84 -0.21
N ARG A 179 4.92 2.77 -0.59
CA ARG A 179 4.25 2.70 -1.88
C ARG A 179 5.25 2.76 -3.03
N ALA A 180 4.94 2.07 -4.09
CA ALA A 180 5.63 2.28 -5.36
C ALA A 180 5.24 3.66 -5.87
N GLY A 181 6.22 4.46 -6.24
CA GLY A 181 6.01 5.79 -6.79
C GLY A 181 6.69 5.94 -8.13
N SER A 182 6.24 6.92 -8.88
CA SER A 182 6.91 7.41 -10.10
C SER A 182 6.85 8.93 -10.05
N LEU A 183 7.83 9.57 -10.65
CA LEU A 183 7.92 11.03 -10.68
C LEU A 183 7.05 11.62 -11.77
#